data_7bc23b578d3a421092d9fbfd806f66e9
#
_entry.id   7bc23b578d3a421092d9fbfd806f66e9
#
_cell.length_a   1.000
_cell.length_b   1.000
_cell.length_c   1.000
_cell.angle_alpha   90.00
_cell.angle_beta   90.00
_cell.angle_gamma   90.00
#
_symmetry.space_group_name_H-M   'P 1'
#
loop_
_entity.id
_entity.type
_entity.pdbx_description
1 polymer ?
#
loop_
_entity_poly.entity_id
_entity_poly.type
_entity_poly.pdbx_seq_one_letter_code
_entity_poly.pdbx_strand_id
1 'polypeptide(L)'
;MKQLLFLCMVVITAIRPISAQTLQELNAKRIGLPNGWNLTPVGSSLPLGDLPLNLAVAHSKKYMAVTNNGQSTQTLQLIDIKNKKVLHSVEIAKAWLGLCFSKNDDYLYVSGGNDNRIIRYAVKENKLVYADSIVIGKSWPERISIAGIDIDHRTNILYAVTKENNSLYLIDLSSKQILKKVSLPAEAYTVVVSPLKKEVYISSWGSAAIIVFNTASQSVTHQIAVGSNPN
;
A
#
# COMPACT_ATOMS: atom_id res chain seq x y z
N MET A 1 -21.23 51.06 17.53
CA MET A 1 -21.23 50.99 16.05
C MET A 1 -19.86 50.60 15.45
N LYS A 2 -18.74 51.27 15.82
CA LYS A 2 -17.41 50.94 15.24
C LYS A 2 -16.92 49.51 15.51
N GLN A 3 -17.18 48.94 16.69
CA GLN A 3 -16.81 47.58 17.03
C GLN A 3 -17.63 46.51 16.25
N LEU A 4 -18.89 46.77 15.96
CA LEU A 4 -19.74 45.87 15.18
C LEU A 4 -19.31 45.82 13.72
N LEU A 5 -18.88 46.99 13.15
CA LEU A 5 -18.34 47.04 11.79
C LEU A 5 -17.02 46.25 11.65
N PHE A 6 -16.15 46.30 12.68
CA PHE A 6 -14.89 45.56 12.68
C PHE A 6 -15.11 44.02 12.76
N LEU A 7 -16.10 43.61 13.55
CA LEU A 7 -16.48 42.20 13.65
C LEU A 7 -17.04 41.66 12.32
N CYS A 8 -17.89 42.41 11.63
CA CYS A 8 -18.39 42.06 10.31
C CYS A 8 -17.27 41.98 9.26
N MET A 9 -16.29 42.88 9.31
CA MET A 9 -15.16 42.88 8.38
C MET A 9 -14.22 41.67 8.59
N VAL A 10 -14.00 41.23 9.82
CA VAL A 10 -13.20 40.05 10.15
C VAL A 10 -13.91 38.77 9.72
N VAL A 11 -15.24 38.70 9.84
CA VAL A 11 -16.02 37.55 9.38
C VAL A 11 -16.00 37.39 7.85
N ILE A 12 -16.06 38.50 7.11
CA ILE A 12 -16.02 38.50 5.64
C ILE A 12 -14.65 38.06 5.11
N THR A 13 -13.55 38.38 5.81
CA THR A 13 -12.20 37.94 5.39
C THR A 13 -11.91 36.48 5.74
N ALA A 14 -12.70 35.83 6.60
CA ALA A 14 -12.55 34.39 6.94
C ALA A 14 -13.30 33.45 5.99
N ILE A 15 -14.18 33.96 5.15
CA ILE A 15 -14.90 33.16 4.15
C ILE A 15 -13.96 32.97 2.97
N ARG A 16 -13.24 31.80 2.94
CA ARG A 16 -12.54 31.42 1.74
C ARG A 16 -13.57 31.14 0.63
N PRO A 17 -13.40 31.71 -0.58
CA PRO A 17 -14.29 31.38 -1.68
C PRO A 17 -14.21 29.86 -1.93
N ILE A 18 -15.31 29.16 -1.75
CA ILE A 18 -15.45 27.78 -2.20
C ILE A 18 -15.51 27.88 -3.74
N SER A 19 -14.39 27.58 -4.38
CA SER A 19 -14.33 27.52 -5.84
C SER A 19 -15.10 26.26 -6.28
N ALA A 20 -16.36 26.42 -6.64
CA ALA A 20 -17.13 25.36 -7.29
C ALA A 20 -16.62 25.21 -8.73
N GLN A 21 -16.37 23.96 -9.14
CA GLN A 21 -16.02 23.67 -10.53
C GLN A 21 -17.20 23.98 -11.44
N THR A 22 -16.96 24.66 -12.55
CA THR A 22 -18.00 24.90 -13.55
C THR A 22 -18.34 23.61 -14.28
N LEU A 23 -19.55 23.53 -14.86
CA LEU A 23 -19.96 22.40 -15.68
C LEU A 23 -19.03 22.19 -16.87
N GLN A 24 -18.49 23.27 -17.41
CA GLN A 24 -17.52 23.25 -18.52
C GLN A 24 -16.19 22.59 -18.09
N GLU A 25 -15.67 22.91 -16.91
CA GLU A 25 -14.45 22.29 -16.35
C GLU A 25 -14.67 20.79 -16.06
N LEU A 26 -15.84 20.43 -15.55
CA LEU A 26 -16.21 19.03 -15.33
C LEU A 26 -16.29 18.24 -16.64
N ASN A 27 -16.91 18.84 -17.67
CA ASN A 27 -17.00 18.21 -18.99
C ASN A 27 -15.63 18.06 -19.68
N ALA A 28 -14.74 19.03 -19.52
CA ALA A 28 -13.38 18.96 -20.06
C ALA A 28 -12.53 17.85 -19.44
N LYS A 29 -12.87 17.42 -18.20
CA LYS A 29 -12.20 16.32 -17.48
C LYS A 29 -12.90 14.97 -17.65
N ARG A 30 -13.94 14.90 -18.48
CA ARG A 30 -14.74 13.70 -18.65
C ARG A 30 -13.92 12.61 -19.36
N ILE A 31 -13.89 11.42 -18.74
CA ILE A 31 -13.25 10.22 -19.28
C ILE A 31 -14.34 9.26 -19.72
N GLY A 32 -14.42 8.98 -21.02
CA GLY A 32 -15.36 8.00 -21.55
C GLY A 32 -14.95 6.57 -21.24
N LEU A 33 -15.90 5.75 -20.81
CA LEU A 33 -15.69 4.33 -20.56
C LEU A 33 -16.23 3.49 -21.73
N PRO A 34 -15.70 2.26 -21.97
CA PRO A 34 -16.15 1.39 -23.04
C PRO A 34 -17.66 1.04 -23.03
N ASN A 35 -18.27 1.11 -21.87
CA ASN A 35 -19.73 0.86 -21.68
C ASN A 35 -20.61 2.09 -21.96
N GLY A 36 -20.05 3.17 -22.51
CA GLY A 36 -20.74 4.44 -22.79
C GLY A 36 -20.92 5.36 -21.58
N TRP A 37 -20.47 4.96 -20.41
CA TRP A 37 -20.50 5.82 -19.23
C TRP A 37 -19.33 6.80 -19.23
N ASN A 38 -19.41 7.82 -18.39
CA ASN A 38 -18.34 8.80 -18.23
C ASN A 38 -17.97 8.95 -16.75
N LEU A 39 -16.67 9.10 -16.51
CA LEU A 39 -16.16 9.51 -15.23
C LEU A 39 -15.83 11.01 -15.25
N THR A 40 -16.16 11.71 -14.20
CA THR A 40 -15.77 13.11 -13.97
C THR A 40 -14.97 13.17 -12.66
N PRO A 41 -13.67 12.85 -12.70
CA PRO A 41 -12.87 12.79 -11.47
C PRO A 41 -12.77 14.18 -10.82
N VAL A 42 -12.93 14.20 -9.50
CA VAL A 42 -12.68 15.38 -8.68
C VAL A 42 -11.17 15.50 -8.42
N GLY A 43 -10.63 16.71 -8.49
CA GLY A 43 -9.22 16.96 -8.26
C GLY A 43 -8.35 16.83 -9.50
N SER A 44 -7.12 16.38 -9.33
CA SER A 44 -6.14 16.19 -10.42
C SER A 44 -5.73 14.74 -10.52
N SER A 45 -5.58 14.23 -11.74
CA SER A 45 -5.07 12.89 -12.02
C SER A 45 -3.59 12.96 -12.39
N LEU A 46 -2.83 11.97 -11.95
CA LEU A 46 -1.44 11.76 -12.34
C LEU A 46 -1.39 10.48 -13.18
N PRO A 47 -0.94 10.54 -14.45
CA PRO A 47 -0.74 9.34 -15.26
C PRO A 47 0.32 8.43 -14.61
N LEU A 48 -0.01 7.14 -14.49
CA LEU A 48 0.86 6.10 -13.96
C LEU A 48 1.09 5.00 -14.99
N GLY A 49 1.71 3.90 -14.57
CA GLY A 49 1.80 2.70 -15.39
C GLY A 49 0.45 1.97 -15.53
N ASP A 50 0.48 0.85 -16.22
CA ASP A 50 -0.70 0.04 -16.51
C ASP A 50 -1.17 -0.70 -15.24
N LEU A 51 -2.44 -0.60 -14.93
CA LEU A 51 -3.13 -1.20 -13.78
C LEU A 51 -2.40 -0.93 -12.45
N PRO A 52 -2.48 0.29 -11.90
CA PRO A 52 -2.00 0.57 -10.55
C PRO A 52 -2.71 -0.35 -9.55
N LEU A 53 -1.95 -1.25 -8.90
CA LEU A 53 -2.52 -2.28 -8.04
C LEU A 53 -2.58 -1.85 -6.58
N ASN A 54 -1.48 -1.30 -6.08
CA ASN A 54 -1.38 -0.85 -4.68
C ASN A 54 -0.54 0.40 -4.57
N LEU A 55 -0.77 1.16 -3.51
CA LEU A 55 -0.01 2.35 -3.17
C LEU A 55 0.39 2.34 -1.69
N ALA A 56 1.57 2.86 -1.40
CA ALA A 56 2.04 3.11 -0.04
C ALA A 56 2.50 4.56 0.08
N VAL A 57 2.11 5.20 1.18
CA VAL A 57 2.53 6.57 1.49
C VAL A 57 3.67 6.51 2.50
N ALA A 58 4.76 7.21 2.22
CA ALA A 58 5.89 7.36 3.13
C ALA A 58 5.46 8.07 4.44
N HIS A 59 6.09 7.76 5.57
CA HIS A 59 5.76 8.34 6.87
C HIS A 59 5.97 9.87 6.89
N SER A 60 6.97 10.36 6.19
CA SER A 60 7.23 11.79 5.97
C SER A 60 6.18 12.48 5.11
N LYS A 61 5.29 11.72 4.46
CA LYS A 61 4.33 12.22 3.45
C LYS A 61 4.99 12.92 2.25
N LYS A 62 6.28 12.75 2.07
CA LYS A 62 7.03 13.30 0.94
C LYS A 62 6.82 12.45 -0.31
N TYR A 63 6.83 11.13 -0.14
CA TYR A 63 6.75 10.17 -1.23
C TYR A 63 5.51 9.30 -1.15
N MET A 64 5.09 8.83 -2.29
CA MET A 64 4.17 7.72 -2.46
C MET A 64 4.81 6.73 -3.45
N ALA A 65 4.69 5.45 -3.17
CA ALA A 65 5.08 4.40 -4.09
C ALA A 65 3.84 3.70 -4.66
N VAL A 66 3.91 3.28 -5.92
CA VAL A 66 2.82 2.58 -6.60
C VAL A 66 3.38 1.40 -7.39
N THR A 67 2.75 0.23 -7.25
CA THR A 67 2.98 -0.93 -8.13
C THR A 67 2.01 -0.93 -9.28
N ASN A 68 2.49 -1.14 -10.51
CA ASN A 68 1.70 -1.25 -11.73
C ASN A 68 1.84 -2.67 -12.28
N ASN A 69 0.75 -3.42 -12.32
CA ASN A 69 0.73 -4.86 -12.58
C ASN A 69 -0.15 -5.26 -13.78
N GLY A 70 -0.31 -4.38 -14.76
CA GLY A 70 -1.10 -4.62 -15.96
C GLY A 70 -0.43 -5.56 -16.96
N GLN A 71 -0.91 -5.53 -18.19
CA GLN A 71 -0.42 -6.37 -19.28
C GLN A 71 0.90 -5.86 -19.88
N SER A 72 1.22 -4.60 -19.67
CA SER A 72 2.50 -4.00 -20.08
C SER A 72 3.61 -4.32 -19.07
N THR A 73 4.79 -3.76 -19.27
CA THR A 73 5.91 -3.92 -18.33
C THR A 73 5.49 -3.51 -16.92
N GLN A 74 5.58 -4.44 -15.97
CA GLN A 74 5.28 -4.17 -14.57
C GLN A 74 6.33 -3.24 -13.96
N THR A 75 5.87 -2.25 -13.24
CA THR A 75 6.75 -1.20 -12.70
C THR A 75 6.42 -0.85 -11.25
N LEU A 76 7.44 -0.36 -10.57
CA LEU A 76 7.34 0.30 -9.27
C LEU A 76 7.70 1.77 -9.47
N GLN A 77 6.79 2.67 -9.13
CA GLN A 77 6.96 4.10 -9.30
C GLN A 77 7.07 4.82 -7.96
N LEU A 78 8.02 5.75 -7.86
CA LEU A 78 8.15 6.69 -6.74
C LEU A 78 7.60 8.04 -7.16
N ILE A 79 6.72 8.61 -6.36
CA ILE A 79 5.97 9.84 -6.66
C ILE A 79 6.25 10.88 -5.59
N ASP A 80 6.50 12.12 -6.01
CA ASP A 80 6.49 13.30 -5.14
C ASP A 80 5.04 13.73 -4.90
N ILE A 81 4.58 13.63 -3.66
CA ILE A 81 3.19 13.94 -3.31
C ILE A 81 2.89 15.44 -3.48
N LYS A 82 3.83 16.30 -3.06
CA LYS A 82 3.65 17.77 -3.10
C LYS A 82 3.57 18.28 -4.53
N ASN A 83 4.49 17.82 -5.39
CA ASN A 83 4.59 18.29 -6.76
C ASN A 83 3.76 17.45 -7.74
N LYS A 84 3.11 16.36 -7.25
CA LYS A 84 2.29 15.45 -8.06
C LYS A 84 3.05 14.95 -9.30
N LYS A 85 4.26 14.47 -9.10
CA LYS A 85 5.17 14.08 -10.18
C LYS A 85 5.77 12.70 -9.92
N VAL A 86 5.79 11.86 -10.95
CA VAL A 86 6.60 10.62 -10.93
C VAL A 86 8.09 11.02 -10.96
N LEU A 87 8.81 10.63 -9.91
CA LEU A 87 10.24 10.91 -9.77
C LEU A 87 11.09 9.83 -10.41
N HIS A 88 10.71 8.58 -10.23
CA HIS A 88 11.45 7.43 -10.71
C HIS A 88 10.51 6.26 -11.00
N SER A 89 10.85 5.45 -11.98
CA SER A 89 10.19 4.21 -12.32
C SER A 89 11.23 3.12 -12.52
N VAL A 90 11.02 1.96 -11.91
CA VAL A 90 11.87 0.78 -12.09
C VAL A 90 10.99 -0.39 -12.52
N GLU A 91 11.53 -1.22 -13.41
CA GLU A 91 10.88 -2.48 -13.75
C GLU A 91 10.96 -3.45 -12.56
N ILE A 92 9.88 -4.16 -12.31
CA ILE A 92 9.79 -5.16 -11.27
C ILE A 92 8.99 -6.36 -11.78
N ALA A 93 9.70 -7.43 -12.10
CA ALA A 93 9.04 -8.65 -12.51
C ALA A 93 8.22 -9.23 -11.35
N LYS A 94 7.00 -9.67 -11.63
CA LYS A 94 6.12 -10.40 -10.70
C LYS A 94 5.83 -9.67 -9.37
N ALA A 95 5.90 -8.34 -9.35
CA ALA A 95 5.39 -7.59 -8.21
C ALA A 95 3.91 -7.93 -7.95
N TRP A 96 3.51 -7.86 -6.68
CA TRP A 96 2.12 -8.02 -6.33
C TRP A 96 1.69 -6.92 -5.33
N LEU A 97 0.72 -7.25 -4.47
CA LEU A 97 0.05 -6.29 -3.58
C LEU A 97 0.99 -5.68 -2.53
N GLY A 98 1.88 -6.49 -1.95
CA GLY A 98 2.69 -6.08 -0.79
C GLY A 98 3.61 -4.90 -1.10
N LEU A 99 3.42 -3.79 -0.37
CA LEU A 99 4.17 -2.56 -0.56
C LEU A 99 4.16 -1.75 0.75
N CYS A 100 5.33 -1.49 1.35
CA CYS A 100 5.44 -0.67 2.56
C CYS A 100 6.80 0.01 2.69
N PHE A 101 6.82 1.22 3.28
CA PHE A 101 8.04 1.94 3.62
C PHE A 101 8.62 1.48 4.97
N SER A 102 9.94 1.57 5.12
CA SER A 102 10.59 1.50 6.42
C SER A 102 10.23 2.71 7.29
N LYS A 103 10.48 2.63 8.61
CA LYS A 103 10.14 3.68 9.58
C LYS A 103 10.63 5.08 9.21
N ASN A 104 11.83 5.17 8.64
CA ASN A 104 12.47 6.44 8.29
C ASN A 104 12.37 6.76 6.79
N ASP A 105 11.58 5.99 6.03
CA ASP A 105 11.45 6.10 4.56
C ASP A 105 12.73 5.80 3.76
N ASP A 106 13.78 5.28 4.41
CA ASP A 106 15.07 4.98 3.75
C ASP A 106 14.95 3.79 2.79
N TYR A 107 13.98 2.91 3.05
CA TYR A 107 13.72 1.71 2.26
C TYR A 107 12.25 1.55 1.92
N LEU A 108 12.02 0.96 0.76
CA LEU A 108 10.72 0.49 0.30
C LEU A 108 10.80 -1.03 0.12
N TYR A 109 9.90 -1.76 0.76
CA TYR A 109 9.74 -3.20 0.65
C TYR A 109 8.59 -3.52 -0.29
N VAL A 110 8.82 -4.48 -1.19
CA VAL A 110 7.88 -4.83 -2.25
C VAL A 110 7.77 -6.35 -2.36
N SER A 111 6.56 -6.86 -2.42
CA SER A 111 6.33 -8.26 -2.71
C SER A 111 6.80 -8.62 -4.13
N GLY A 112 7.58 -9.66 -4.26
CA GLY A 112 7.97 -10.27 -5.54
C GLY A 112 7.02 -11.39 -5.99
N GLY A 113 5.82 -11.50 -5.39
CA GLY A 113 4.81 -12.48 -5.79
C GLY A 113 5.36 -13.91 -5.87
N ASN A 114 5.25 -14.53 -7.04
CA ASN A 114 5.68 -15.92 -7.32
C ASN A 114 7.20 -16.13 -7.29
N ASP A 115 8.00 -15.06 -7.23
CA ASP A 115 9.44 -15.20 -7.00
C ASP A 115 9.77 -15.50 -5.54
N ASN A 116 8.75 -15.55 -4.66
CA ASN A 116 8.83 -15.95 -3.26
C ASN A 116 9.90 -15.17 -2.46
N ARG A 117 10.05 -13.88 -2.79
CA ARG A 117 10.97 -12.96 -2.12
C ARG A 117 10.30 -11.62 -1.86
N ILE A 118 10.80 -10.89 -0.87
CA ILE A 118 10.48 -9.50 -0.65
C ILE A 118 11.66 -8.69 -1.12
N ILE A 119 11.44 -7.81 -2.10
CA ILE A 119 12.49 -6.98 -2.69
C ILE A 119 12.59 -5.69 -1.88
N ARG A 120 13.81 -5.26 -1.59
CA ARG A 120 14.07 -4.02 -0.88
C ARG A 120 14.77 -3.02 -1.79
N TYR A 121 14.19 -1.84 -1.92
CA TYR A 121 14.78 -0.70 -2.62
C TYR A 121 15.18 0.37 -1.62
N ALA A 122 16.38 0.91 -1.74
CA ALA A 122 16.78 2.12 -1.03
C ALA A 122 16.19 3.34 -1.74
N VAL A 123 15.63 4.27 -0.97
CA VAL A 123 15.14 5.57 -1.46
C VAL A 123 16.25 6.58 -1.32
N LYS A 124 16.97 6.86 -2.41
CA LYS A 124 18.14 7.76 -2.44
C LYS A 124 17.96 8.79 -3.55
N GLU A 125 18.16 10.07 -3.24
CA GLU A 125 18.15 11.16 -4.22
C GLU A 125 16.89 11.14 -5.14
N ASN A 126 15.72 10.88 -4.54
CA ASN A 126 14.45 10.74 -5.24
C ASN A 126 14.40 9.55 -6.22
N LYS A 127 15.23 8.53 -6.03
CA LYS A 127 15.28 7.31 -6.84
C LYS A 127 15.10 6.06 -5.99
N LEU A 128 14.58 5.02 -6.62
CA LEU A 128 14.55 3.66 -6.10
C LEU A 128 15.79 2.93 -6.59
N VAL A 129 16.66 2.51 -5.67
CA VAL A 129 17.87 1.76 -5.98
C VAL A 129 17.74 0.38 -5.35
N TYR A 130 17.85 -0.68 -6.15
CA TYR A 130 17.84 -2.04 -5.62
C TYR A 130 18.92 -2.19 -4.54
N ALA A 131 18.51 -2.66 -3.37
CA ALA A 131 19.42 -2.90 -2.25
C ALA A 131 19.71 -4.41 -2.12
N ASP A 132 18.64 -5.19 -1.89
CA ASP A 132 18.70 -6.64 -1.74
C ASP A 132 17.28 -7.25 -1.74
N SER A 133 17.19 -8.54 -1.40
CA SER A 133 15.91 -9.20 -1.21
C SER A 133 15.96 -10.19 -0.04
N ILE A 134 14.81 -10.39 0.60
CA ILE A 134 14.58 -11.42 1.61
C ILE A 134 13.89 -12.59 0.91
N VAL A 135 14.58 -13.73 0.86
CA VAL A 135 14.09 -14.94 0.18
C VAL A 135 13.25 -15.73 1.19
N ILE A 136 12.01 -16.05 0.83
CA ILE A 136 11.10 -16.87 1.65
C ILE A 136 11.10 -18.33 1.18
N GLY A 137 11.34 -18.56 -0.09
CA GLY A 137 11.46 -19.87 -0.69
C GLY A 137 12.00 -19.80 -2.11
N LYS A 138 12.09 -20.94 -2.79
CA LYS A 138 12.51 -20.99 -4.18
C LYS A 138 11.45 -20.31 -5.06
N SER A 139 11.88 -19.74 -6.18
CA SER A 139 10.96 -19.24 -7.20
C SER A 139 10.06 -20.34 -7.74
N TRP A 140 9.00 -19.96 -8.44
CA TRP A 140 8.14 -20.94 -9.13
C TRP A 140 8.95 -22.10 -9.76
N PRO A 141 8.56 -23.36 -9.60
CA PRO A 141 7.22 -23.86 -9.26
C PRO A 141 6.91 -24.04 -7.75
N GLU A 142 7.76 -23.59 -6.82
CA GLU A 142 7.39 -23.61 -5.41
C GLU A 142 6.24 -22.61 -5.15
N ARG A 143 5.12 -23.14 -4.65
CA ARG A 143 3.88 -22.36 -4.48
C ARG A 143 3.81 -21.72 -3.11
N ILE A 144 4.30 -20.49 -3.00
CA ILE A 144 4.22 -19.65 -1.80
C ILE A 144 3.41 -18.38 -2.12
N SER A 145 3.85 -17.61 -3.10
CA SER A 145 3.20 -16.38 -3.61
C SER A 145 2.92 -15.36 -2.52
N ILE A 146 3.92 -14.50 -2.25
CA ILE A 146 3.78 -13.43 -1.25
C ILE A 146 2.76 -12.41 -1.76
N ALA A 147 1.70 -12.17 -0.98
CA ALA A 147 0.67 -11.18 -1.26
C ALA A 147 0.92 -9.88 -0.50
N GLY A 148 0.22 -9.63 0.60
CA GLY A 148 0.39 -8.44 1.43
C GLY A 148 1.61 -8.49 2.33
N ILE A 149 2.19 -7.35 2.62
CA ILE A 149 3.25 -7.15 3.61
C ILE A 149 2.97 -5.90 4.43
N ASP A 150 3.38 -5.91 5.70
CA ASP A 150 3.36 -4.72 6.55
C ASP A 150 4.42 -4.82 7.66
N ILE A 151 4.83 -3.71 8.27
CA ILE A 151 5.92 -3.64 9.23
C ILE A 151 5.43 -3.13 10.59
N ASP A 152 5.71 -3.87 11.66
CA ASP A 152 5.66 -3.33 13.01
C ASP A 152 6.95 -2.53 13.28
N HIS A 153 6.85 -1.22 13.15
CA HIS A 153 7.98 -0.32 13.36
C HIS A 153 8.46 -0.22 14.81
N ARG A 154 7.73 -0.80 15.78
CA ARG A 154 8.14 -0.88 17.21
C ARG A 154 9.11 -2.02 17.42
N THR A 155 8.90 -3.13 16.75
CA THR A 155 9.68 -4.36 16.90
C THR A 155 10.60 -4.64 15.71
N ASN A 156 10.52 -3.85 14.64
CA ASN A 156 11.24 -4.04 13.39
C ASN A 156 10.97 -5.41 12.73
N ILE A 157 9.75 -5.92 12.90
CA ILE A 157 9.30 -7.18 12.30
C ILE A 157 8.41 -6.87 11.10
N LEU A 158 8.72 -7.48 9.96
CA LEU A 158 7.87 -7.50 8.78
C LEU A 158 6.98 -8.74 8.83
N TYR A 159 5.70 -8.53 8.63
CA TYR A 159 4.67 -9.55 8.47
C TYR A 159 4.36 -9.71 6.99
N ALA A 160 4.45 -10.92 6.48
CA ALA A 160 4.14 -11.24 5.09
C ALA A 160 3.13 -12.37 5.03
N VAL A 161 2.03 -12.18 4.32
CA VAL A 161 1.06 -13.22 4.06
C VAL A 161 1.25 -13.82 2.68
N THR A 162 0.96 -15.09 2.56
CA THR A 162 1.15 -15.85 1.33
C THR A 162 -0.14 -16.53 0.89
N LYS A 163 -0.37 -16.49 -0.41
CA LYS A 163 -1.59 -16.97 -1.04
C LYS A 163 -1.62 -18.49 -1.21
N GLU A 164 -0.56 -19.06 -1.77
CA GLU A 164 -0.56 -20.45 -2.22
C GLU A 164 -0.34 -21.46 -1.08
N ASN A 165 0.36 -21.09 -0.02
CA ASN A 165 0.63 -21.97 1.12
C ASN A 165 -0.01 -21.52 2.43
N ASN A 166 -0.97 -20.58 2.37
CA ASN A 166 -1.81 -20.14 3.48
C ASN A 166 -1.01 -19.86 4.75
N SER A 167 -0.04 -18.95 4.68
CA SER A 167 0.88 -18.74 5.80
C SER A 167 1.11 -17.26 6.09
N LEU A 168 1.39 -16.98 7.35
CA LEU A 168 1.95 -15.72 7.82
C LEU A 168 3.42 -15.95 8.18
N TYR A 169 4.29 -15.15 7.61
CA TYR A 169 5.73 -15.13 7.92
C TYR A 169 6.05 -13.91 8.78
N LEU A 170 6.78 -14.12 9.85
CA LEU A 170 7.37 -13.10 10.70
C LEU A 170 8.86 -13.01 10.36
N ILE A 171 9.31 -11.84 9.97
CA ILE A 171 10.67 -11.64 9.46
C ILE A 171 11.31 -10.49 10.23
N ASP A 172 12.45 -10.73 10.85
CA ASP A 172 13.27 -9.68 11.45
C ASP A 172 14.01 -8.92 10.35
N LEU A 173 13.74 -7.62 10.25
CA LEU A 173 14.34 -6.76 9.25
C LEU A 173 15.81 -6.44 9.51
N SER A 174 16.30 -6.60 10.75
CA SER A 174 17.71 -6.38 11.08
C SER A 174 18.59 -7.51 10.57
N SER A 175 18.20 -8.76 10.86
CA SER A 175 18.91 -9.97 10.42
C SER A 175 18.44 -10.50 9.07
N LYS A 176 17.26 -10.08 8.61
CA LYS A 176 16.55 -10.58 7.41
C LYS A 176 16.20 -12.08 7.51
N GLN A 177 16.10 -12.59 8.72
CA GLN A 177 15.78 -13.98 8.97
C GLN A 177 14.28 -14.17 9.21
N ILE A 178 13.76 -15.30 8.75
CA ILE A 178 12.40 -15.74 9.08
C ILE A 178 12.43 -16.22 10.53
N LEU A 179 11.74 -15.49 11.42
CA LEU A 179 11.62 -15.86 12.83
C LEU A 179 10.59 -16.95 13.03
N LYS A 180 9.48 -16.88 12.27
CA LYS A 180 8.37 -17.82 12.41
C LYS A 180 7.54 -17.88 11.13
N LYS A 181 7.03 -19.08 10.88
CA LYS A 181 5.97 -19.34 9.91
C LYS A 181 4.74 -19.84 10.70
N VAL A 182 3.59 -19.24 10.45
CA VAL A 182 2.31 -19.59 11.07
C VAL A 182 1.35 -20.01 10.00
N SER A 183 0.78 -21.21 10.11
CA SER A 183 -0.25 -21.67 9.17
C SER A 183 -1.55 -20.91 9.40
N LEU A 184 -2.15 -20.44 8.34
CA LEU A 184 -3.46 -19.79 8.33
C LEU A 184 -4.53 -20.78 7.85
N PRO A 185 -5.80 -20.60 8.27
CA PRO A 185 -6.86 -21.55 7.93
C PRO A 185 -7.21 -21.55 6.45
N ALA A 186 -6.95 -20.47 5.74
CA ALA A 186 -7.23 -20.35 4.31
C ALA A 186 -6.37 -19.27 3.65
N GLU A 187 -6.54 -19.10 2.35
CA GLU A 187 -5.84 -18.13 1.51
C GLU A 187 -5.92 -16.72 2.08
N ALA A 188 -4.75 -16.13 2.35
CA ALA A 188 -4.60 -14.76 2.84
C ALA A 188 -4.21 -13.80 1.72
N TYR A 189 -4.64 -12.54 1.82
CA TYR A 189 -4.41 -11.54 0.76
C TYR A 189 -3.69 -10.31 1.25
N THR A 190 -4.19 -9.61 2.25
CA THR A 190 -3.50 -8.45 2.83
C THR A 190 -3.24 -8.62 4.31
N VAL A 191 -2.33 -7.82 4.85
CA VAL A 191 -1.96 -7.80 6.26
C VAL A 191 -1.77 -6.36 6.70
N VAL A 192 -2.26 -6.03 7.90
CA VAL A 192 -2.12 -4.71 8.52
C VAL A 192 -1.73 -4.87 9.97
N VAL A 193 -0.64 -4.24 10.36
CA VAL A 193 -0.18 -4.17 11.74
C VAL A 193 -0.93 -3.07 12.49
N SER A 194 -1.52 -3.39 13.63
CA SER A 194 -2.16 -2.38 14.48
C SER A 194 -1.11 -1.43 15.08
N PRO A 195 -1.24 -0.12 14.92
CA PRO A 195 -0.32 0.84 15.53
C PRO A 195 -0.48 0.93 17.06
N LEU A 196 -1.65 0.55 17.58
CA LEU A 196 -2.02 0.73 18.99
C LEU A 196 -2.04 -0.58 19.78
N LYS A 197 -2.35 -1.68 19.12
CA LYS A 197 -2.51 -2.99 19.77
C LYS A 197 -1.36 -3.92 19.39
N LYS A 198 -1.20 -5.00 20.15
CA LYS A 198 -0.31 -6.11 19.82
C LYS A 198 -1.02 -7.10 18.89
N GLU A 199 -1.57 -6.61 17.80
CA GLU A 199 -2.39 -7.37 16.86
C GLU A 199 -1.99 -7.08 15.41
N VAL A 200 -2.11 -8.10 14.59
CA VAL A 200 -2.00 -8.03 13.14
C VAL A 200 -3.31 -8.55 12.56
N TYR A 201 -3.90 -7.80 11.66
CA TYR A 201 -5.14 -8.15 10.96
C TYR A 201 -4.81 -8.66 9.58
N ILE A 202 -5.38 -9.79 9.21
CA ILE A 202 -5.12 -10.48 7.94
C ILE A 202 -6.44 -10.71 7.24
N SER A 203 -6.58 -10.19 6.02
CA SER A 203 -7.74 -10.54 5.20
C SER A 203 -7.57 -11.94 4.62
N SER A 204 -8.58 -12.77 4.78
CA SER A 204 -8.59 -14.14 4.27
C SER A 204 -9.69 -14.34 3.24
N TRP A 205 -9.29 -14.44 1.99
CA TRP A 205 -10.20 -14.66 0.88
C TRP A 205 -10.87 -16.03 0.98
N GLY A 206 -10.10 -17.05 1.27
CA GLY A 206 -10.60 -18.43 1.32
C GLY A 206 -11.55 -18.72 2.48
N SER A 207 -11.65 -17.84 3.49
CA SER A 207 -12.55 -18.04 4.63
C SER A 207 -13.57 -16.91 4.84
N ALA A 208 -13.61 -15.91 3.95
CA ALA A 208 -14.47 -14.71 4.11
C ALA A 208 -14.35 -14.10 5.52
N ALA A 209 -13.14 -13.95 6.01
CA ALA A 209 -12.87 -13.51 7.38
C ALA A 209 -11.67 -12.57 7.47
N ILE A 210 -11.62 -11.81 8.55
CA ILE A 210 -10.40 -11.17 9.04
C ILE A 210 -9.84 -12.06 10.15
N ILE A 211 -8.61 -12.55 9.97
CA ILE A 211 -7.88 -13.31 10.97
C ILE A 211 -7.13 -12.34 11.85
N VAL A 212 -7.27 -12.48 13.18
CA VAL A 212 -6.55 -11.67 14.16
C VAL A 212 -5.42 -12.49 14.77
N PHE A 213 -4.20 -12.01 14.55
CA PHE A 213 -2.98 -12.59 15.07
C PHE A 213 -2.44 -11.71 16.20
N ASN A 214 -2.20 -12.29 17.37
CA ASN A 214 -1.60 -11.57 18.49
C ASN A 214 -0.08 -11.67 18.44
N THR A 215 0.61 -10.53 18.45
CA THR A 215 2.08 -10.47 18.31
C THR A 215 2.82 -10.88 19.57
N ALA A 216 2.18 -10.80 20.77
CA ALA A 216 2.80 -11.21 22.03
C ALA A 216 2.74 -12.73 22.21
N SER A 217 1.57 -13.35 22.01
CA SER A 217 1.43 -14.81 22.07
C SER A 217 1.92 -15.50 20.79
N GLN A 218 2.12 -14.75 19.71
CA GLN A 218 2.49 -15.23 18.38
C GLN A 218 1.54 -16.33 17.87
N SER A 219 0.25 -16.12 18.04
CA SER A 219 -0.79 -17.06 17.62
C SER A 219 -2.03 -16.35 17.08
N VAL A 220 -2.79 -17.05 16.25
CA VAL A 220 -4.14 -16.61 15.86
C VAL A 220 -5.05 -16.71 17.07
N THR A 221 -5.74 -15.62 17.40
CA THR A 221 -6.62 -15.55 18.57
C THR A 221 -8.09 -15.72 18.21
N HIS A 222 -8.53 -15.14 17.13
CA HIS A 222 -9.92 -15.25 16.65
C HIS A 222 -10.04 -14.85 15.18
N GLN A 223 -11.21 -15.06 14.64
CA GLN A 223 -11.59 -14.67 13.30
C GLN A 223 -12.88 -13.84 13.35
N ILE A 224 -12.96 -12.83 12.49
CA ILE A 224 -14.12 -11.95 12.34
C ILE A 224 -14.74 -12.27 10.99
N ALA A 225 -15.94 -12.81 10.96
CA ALA A 225 -16.66 -13.07 9.72
C ALA A 225 -17.00 -11.76 8.99
N VAL A 226 -16.74 -11.71 7.71
CA VAL A 226 -17.00 -10.55 6.82
C VAL A 226 -17.57 -11.02 5.49
N GLY A 227 -17.73 -10.08 4.53
CA GLY A 227 -18.11 -10.45 3.16
C GLY A 227 -17.05 -11.30 2.46
N SER A 228 -17.40 -11.90 1.33
CA SER A 228 -16.49 -12.69 0.51
C SER A 228 -15.33 -11.82 -0.04
N ASN A 229 -14.15 -12.42 -0.15
CA ASN A 229 -12.94 -11.79 -0.72
C ASN A 229 -12.58 -10.44 -0.09
N PRO A 230 -12.42 -10.34 1.25
CA PRO A 230 -12.05 -9.08 1.91
C PRO A 230 -10.64 -8.63 1.50
N ASN A 231 -10.51 -7.34 1.24
CA ASN A 231 -9.24 -6.67 0.92
C ASN A 231 -8.81 -5.75 2.05
#